data_6f98d4ea6db4da500272c0b2badb4df4
#
_entry.id   6f98d4ea6db4da500272c0b2badb4df4
#
_cell.length_a   1.000
_cell.length_b   1.000
_cell.length_c   1.000
_cell.angle_alpha   90.00
_cell.angle_beta   90.00
_cell.angle_gamma   90.00
#
_symmetry.space_group_name_H-M   'P 1'
#
loop_
_entity.id
_entity.type
_entity.pdbx_description
1 polymer ?
#
loop_
_entity_poly.entity_id
_entity_poly.type
_entity_poly.pdbx_seq_one_letter_code
_entity_poly.pdbx_strand_id
1 'polypeptide(L)'
;MDELTYQIAWTCLYPTRLRTIKQWLEQYGSASAAWERLDVEGKKAALDRAQQEREWIDKHDISTYFYQDDNYPYRLRECIDAPILLYGKGRLRVNEGKMLSIVGTRQASERCKSLVRQLVLDLKEMVPDITIISGLAYGIDVAAHRAALEAGLPTWIIPAHGLDRIYPTLHRDVAVQALEKGGILTEYISGTEAEKLHFVARNRIVAGLADAVLVAESKQRGGSLITAKMARDYDRDLFAFPGRPSDDSMTGCNMLIRDQKAQLIENARDLVNAMQWDPVSQPMQTSIFTMPEDITAEQKKILELLQESEDGIHVNLLVMETQRPYSEVAADLMMLDMMGTVKSMPGGVYRMKVES
;
A
#
# COMPACT_ATOMS: atom_id res chain seq x y z
N MET A 1 -28.38 10.56 19.05
CA MET A 1 -27.69 9.97 17.88
C MET A 1 -26.23 9.86 18.21
N ASP A 2 -25.56 8.83 17.74
CA ASP A 2 -24.14 8.64 17.94
C ASP A 2 -23.30 9.43 16.91
N GLU A 3 -22.00 9.57 17.16
CA GLU A 3 -21.07 10.32 16.30
C GLU A 3 -21.00 9.75 14.89
N LEU A 4 -21.02 8.41 14.74
CA LEU A 4 -21.01 7.74 13.45
C LEU A 4 -22.20 8.14 12.56
N THR A 5 -23.40 8.32 13.14
CA THR A 5 -24.56 8.79 12.39
C THR A 5 -24.31 10.16 11.76
N TYR A 6 -23.65 11.08 12.47
CA TYR A 6 -23.30 12.39 11.92
C TYR A 6 -22.18 12.31 10.88
N GLN A 7 -21.21 11.43 11.08
CA GLN A 7 -20.14 11.15 10.09
C GLN A 7 -20.74 10.68 8.76
N ILE A 8 -21.70 9.73 8.81
CA ILE A 8 -22.42 9.25 7.64
C ILE A 8 -23.26 10.38 7.02
N ALA A 9 -23.97 11.17 7.85
CA ALA A 9 -24.82 12.26 7.36
C ALA A 9 -24.02 13.30 6.55
N TRP A 10 -22.80 13.64 6.97
CA TRP A 10 -21.90 14.52 6.21
C TRP A 10 -21.52 13.94 4.84
N THR A 11 -21.25 12.65 4.75
CA THR A 11 -20.95 12.01 3.46
C THR A 11 -22.18 11.93 2.55
N CYS A 12 -23.36 11.75 3.12
CA CYS A 12 -24.64 11.81 2.37
C CYS A 12 -24.92 13.21 1.82
N LEU A 13 -24.70 14.24 2.64
CA LEU A 13 -25.01 15.62 2.28
C LEU A 13 -24.01 16.19 1.25
N TYR A 14 -22.74 15.85 1.40
CA TYR A 14 -21.64 16.37 0.56
C TYR A 14 -20.69 15.28 0.07
N PRO A 15 -21.14 14.36 -0.78
CA PRO A 15 -20.35 13.18 -1.21
C PRO A 15 -19.05 13.55 -1.96
N THR A 16 -18.97 14.77 -2.50
CA THR A 16 -17.80 15.22 -3.29
C THR A 16 -17.04 16.39 -2.66
N ARG A 17 -17.54 16.97 -1.56
CA ARG A 17 -16.91 18.15 -0.92
C ARG A 17 -15.99 17.76 0.26
N LEU A 18 -15.09 16.82 0.03
CA LEU A 18 -14.24 16.25 1.08
C LEU A 18 -13.41 17.30 1.83
N ARG A 19 -12.82 18.26 1.12
CA ARG A 19 -12.03 19.35 1.74
C ARG A 19 -12.87 20.20 2.69
N THR A 20 -14.08 20.53 2.29
CA THR A 20 -14.98 21.34 3.10
C THR A 20 -15.35 20.61 4.39
N ILE A 21 -15.66 19.30 4.30
CA ILE A 21 -15.96 18.50 5.49
C ILE A 21 -14.72 18.43 6.40
N LYS A 22 -13.54 18.17 5.88
CA LYS A 22 -12.28 18.14 6.66
C LYS A 22 -12.04 19.46 7.41
N GLN A 23 -12.21 20.61 6.73
CA GLN A 23 -12.10 21.93 7.36
C GLN A 23 -13.11 22.12 8.50
N TRP A 24 -14.34 21.67 8.34
CA TRP A 24 -15.33 21.74 9.41
C TRP A 24 -14.98 20.83 10.59
N LEU A 25 -14.51 19.62 10.31
CA LEU A 25 -14.05 18.70 11.36
C LEU A 25 -12.87 19.28 12.15
N GLU A 26 -11.91 19.90 11.47
CA GLU A 26 -10.79 20.62 12.11
C GLU A 26 -11.28 21.81 12.96
N GLN A 27 -12.21 22.60 12.42
CA GLN A 27 -12.73 23.80 13.08
C GLN A 27 -13.61 23.49 14.30
N TYR A 28 -14.42 22.46 14.24
CA TYR A 28 -15.44 22.14 15.27
C TYR A 28 -15.08 20.92 16.12
N GLY A 29 -14.06 20.17 15.75
CA GLY A 29 -13.53 19.04 16.50
C GLY A 29 -14.23 17.70 16.30
N SER A 30 -15.52 17.69 15.92
CA SER A 30 -16.29 16.46 15.68
C SER A 30 -17.37 16.65 14.60
N ALA A 31 -17.88 15.54 14.06
CA ALA A 31 -18.94 15.58 13.05
C ALA A 31 -20.25 16.07 13.64
N SER A 32 -20.58 15.67 14.88
CA SER A 32 -21.77 16.14 15.59
C SER A 32 -21.70 17.64 15.90
N ALA A 33 -20.57 18.14 16.41
CA ALA A 33 -20.41 19.56 16.73
C ALA A 33 -20.48 20.45 15.47
N ALA A 34 -19.89 20.02 14.35
CA ALA A 34 -20.02 20.69 13.07
C ALA A 34 -21.49 20.67 12.57
N TRP A 35 -22.17 19.53 12.75
CA TRP A 35 -23.57 19.38 12.35
C TRP A 35 -24.50 20.33 13.08
N GLU A 36 -24.33 20.51 14.38
CA GLU A 36 -25.18 21.41 15.19
C GLU A 36 -24.97 22.88 14.81
N ARG A 37 -23.76 23.29 14.50
CA ARG A 37 -23.40 24.70 14.29
C ARG A 37 -23.60 25.20 12.88
N LEU A 38 -23.52 24.32 11.88
CA LEU A 38 -23.70 24.71 10.49
C LEU A 38 -25.17 24.63 10.07
N ASP A 39 -25.73 25.72 9.60
CA ASP A 39 -27.08 25.75 9.01
C ASP A 39 -26.93 25.55 7.48
N VAL A 40 -27.23 24.32 7.05
CA VAL A 40 -27.13 23.90 5.64
C VAL A 40 -28.43 23.20 5.22
N GLU A 41 -28.83 23.41 3.98
CA GLU A 41 -30.03 22.80 3.42
C GLU A 41 -29.83 21.28 3.23
N GLY A 42 -30.89 20.50 3.40
CA GLY A 42 -30.88 19.05 3.19
C GLY A 42 -30.48 18.21 4.41
N LYS A 43 -30.13 18.82 5.55
CA LYS A 43 -29.68 18.11 6.77
C LYS A 43 -30.65 17.02 7.21
N LYS A 44 -31.97 17.27 7.19
CA LYS A 44 -32.97 16.29 7.64
C LYS A 44 -32.92 15.03 6.77
N ALA A 45 -32.97 15.17 5.45
CA ALA A 45 -32.94 14.03 4.54
C ALA A 45 -31.60 13.25 4.64
N ALA A 46 -30.47 13.96 4.79
CA ALA A 46 -29.18 13.34 4.98
C ALA A 46 -29.10 12.56 6.30
N LEU A 47 -29.70 13.09 7.37
CA LEU A 47 -29.73 12.43 8.67
C LEU A 47 -30.62 11.19 8.66
N ASP A 48 -31.83 11.28 8.05
CA ASP A 48 -32.73 10.15 7.89
C ASP A 48 -32.03 9.01 7.09
N ARG A 49 -31.30 9.37 6.04
CA ARG A 49 -30.53 8.40 5.26
C ARG A 49 -29.36 7.81 6.07
N ALA A 50 -28.69 8.62 6.88
CA ALA A 50 -27.60 8.17 7.73
C ALA A 50 -28.09 7.21 8.82
N GLN A 51 -29.25 7.41 9.39
CA GLN A 51 -29.85 6.47 10.35
C GLN A 51 -30.14 5.11 9.72
N GLN A 52 -30.72 5.09 8.52
CA GLN A 52 -30.93 3.85 7.77
C GLN A 52 -29.62 3.11 7.49
N GLU A 53 -28.57 3.85 7.11
CA GLU A 53 -27.26 3.28 6.87
C GLU A 53 -26.64 2.75 8.16
N ARG A 54 -26.80 3.45 9.28
CA ARG A 54 -26.33 3.03 10.59
C ARG A 54 -26.92 1.68 11.01
N GLU A 55 -28.25 1.52 10.85
CA GLU A 55 -28.93 0.27 11.10
C GLU A 55 -28.46 -0.86 10.17
N TRP A 56 -28.19 -0.52 8.90
CA TRP A 56 -27.69 -1.47 7.93
C TRP A 56 -26.27 -1.94 8.27
N ILE A 57 -25.38 -1.03 8.71
CA ILE A 57 -24.02 -1.32 9.17
C ILE A 57 -24.05 -2.33 10.32
N ASP A 58 -24.84 -2.08 11.35
CA ASP A 58 -24.96 -2.96 12.52
C ASP A 58 -25.49 -4.35 12.15
N LYS A 59 -26.52 -4.38 11.31
CA LYS A 59 -27.15 -5.63 10.86
C LYS A 59 -26.20 -6.52 10.05
N HIS A 60 -25.24 -5.93 9.31
CA HIS A 60 -24.39 -6.67 8.38
C HIS A 60 -22.94 -6.80 8.83
N ASP A 61 -22.62 -6.40 10.07
CA ASP A 61 -21.28 -6.46 10.65
C ASP A 61 -20.25 -5.75 9.74
N ILE A 62 -20.50 -4.48 9.45
CA ILE A 62 -19.65 -3.62 8.63
C ILE A 62 -18.77 -2.77 9.55
N SER A 63 -17.48 -2.87 9.37
CA SER A 63 -16.51 -1.98 10.03
C SER A 63 -16.49 -0.62 9.36
N THR A 64 -16.35 0.43 10.15
CA THR A 64 -16.23 1.82 9.64
C THR A 64 -14.87 2.40 10.02
N TYR A 65 -14.31 3.21 9.12
CA TYR A 65 -13.03 3.89 9.31
C TYR A 65 -13.24 5.37 9.00
N PHE A 66 -13.23 6.18 10.03
CA PHE A 66 -13.41 7.62 9.91
C PHE A 66 -12.06 8.33 9.82
N TYR A 67 -11.97 9.36 9.00
CA TYR A 67 -10.72 10.07 8.66
C TYR A 67 -9.87 10.51 9.87
N GLN A 68 -10.50 10.85 10.99
CA GLN A 68 -9.80 11.30 12.21
C GLN A 68 -9.45 10.15 13.16
N ASP A 69 -9.99 8.94 12.96
CA ASP A 69 -9.76 7.81 13.85
C ASP A 69 -8.40 7.16 13.59
N ASP A 70 -7.74 6.65 14.62
CA ASP A 70 -6.44 5.99 14.53
C ASP A 70 -6.46 4.75 13.64
N ASN A 71 -7.60 4.07 13.55
CA ASN A 71 -7.80 2.90 12.69
C ASN A 71 -8.02 3.23 11.21
N TYR A 72 -8.04 4.50 10.82
CA TYR A 72 -8.11 4.88 9.41
C TYR A 72 -6.82 4.49 8.68
N PRO A 73 -6.87 4.02 7.40
CA PRO A 73 -5.66 3.69 6.63
C PRO A 73 -4.71 4.90 6.53
N TYR A 74 -3.55 4.82 7.20
CA TYR A 74 -2.62 5.96 7.23
C TYR A 74 -2.13 6.34 5.83
N ARG A 75 -1.87 5.33 4.97
CA ARG A 75 -1.47 5.57 3.57
C ARG A 75 -2.49 6.42 2.82
N LEU A 76 -3.77 6.14 3.02
CA LEU A 76 -4.84 6.89 2.36
C LEU A 76 -5.07 8.26 3.02
N ARG A 77 -4.81 8.39 4.33
CA ARG A 77 -4.92 9.66 5.06
C ARG A 77 -3.98 10.73 4.50
N GLU A 78 -2.82 10.35 4.00
CA GLU A 78 -1.85 11.23 3.36
C GLU A 78 -2.34 11.82 2.02
N CYS A 79 -3.33 11.17 1.39
CA CYS A 79 -3.87 11.65 0.12
C CYS A 79 -4.78 12.87 0.33
N ILE A 80 -4.62 13.88 -0.52
CA ILE A 80 -5.36 15.16 -0.42
C ILE A 80 -6.88 14.99 -0.51
N ASP A 81 -7.33 13.98 -1.24
CA ASP A 81 -8.73 13.65 -1.49
C ASP A 81 -9.16 12.33 -0.81
N ALA A 82 -8.47 11.96 0.30
CA ALA A 82 -8.83 10.82 1.12
C ALA A 82 -10.32 10.86 1.52
N PRO A 83 -11.07 9.74 1.40
CA PRO A 83 -12.47 9.66 1.85
C PRO A 83 -12.63 10.06 3.32
N ILE A 84 -13.75 10.67 3.65
CA ILE A 84 -14.08 11.02 5.04
C ILE A 84 -14.43 9.77 5.85
N LEU A 85 -15.13 8.84 5.23
CA LEU A 85 -15.58 7.60 5.86
C LEU A 85 -15.45 6.45 4.87
N LEU A 86 -14.98 5.31 5.37
CA LEU A 86 -14.88 4.06 4.62
C LEU A 86 -15.70 2.99 5.33
N TYR A 87 -16.25 2.09 4.53
CA TYR A 87 -17.02 0.93 4.96
C TYR A 87 -16.28 -0.35 4.56
N GLY A 88 -16.01 -1.21 5.51
CA GLY A 88 -15.24 -2.42 5.30
C GLY A 88 -15.96 -3.69 5.73
N LYS A 89 -15.76 -4.76 4.98
CA LYS A 89 -16.21 -6.12 5.35
C LYS A 89 -15.10 -7.12 5.14
N GLY A 90 -14.92 -8.03 6.10
CA GLY A 90 -13.87 -9.05 6.07
C GLY A 90 -12.77 -8.79 7.10
N ARG A 91 -11.61 -9.39 6.88
CA ARG A 91 -10.45 -9.30 7.79
C ARG A 91 -9.44 -8.25 7.30
N LEU A 92 -9.87 -6.99 7.31
CA LEU A 92 -9.04 -5.86 6.86
C LEU A 92 -8.00 -5.49 7.92
N ARG A 93 -6.73 -5.81 7.69
CA ARG A 93 -5.60 -5.39 8.54
C ARG A 93 -5.07 -4.05 8.01
N VAL A 94 -5.76 -2.99 8.40
CA VAL A 94 -5.73 -1.70 7.68
C VAL A 94 -4.35 -1.05 7.65
N ASN A 95 -3.55 -1.18 8.71
CA ASN A 95 -2.26 -0.51 8.85
C ASN A 95 -1.09 -1.49 9.00
N GLU A 96 -1.27 -2.74 8.53
CA GLU A 96 -0.28 -3.79 8.65
C GLU A 96 0.28 -4.19 7.27
N GLY A 97 1.53 -4.68 7.25
CA GLY A 97 2.18 -5.29 6.08
C GLY A 97 2.44 -4.34 4.92
N LYS A 98 2.86 -4.92 3.81
CA LYS A 98 3.11 -4.23 2.54
C LYS A 98 1.86 -4.27 1.67
N MET A 99 1.61 -3.21 0.89
CA MET A 99 0.41 -3.10 0.07
C MET A 99 0.77 -2.82 -1.39
N LEU A 100 0.42 -3.73 -2.28
CA LEU A 100 0.63 -3.60 -3.72
C LEU A 100 -0.71 -3.52 -4.45
N SER A 101 -0.95 -2.42 -5.14
CA SER A 101 -2.07 -2.31 -6.07
C SER A 101 -1.68 -2.80 -7.46
N ILE A 102 -2.47 -3.71 -8.03
CA ILE A 102 -2.28 -4.22 -9.39
C ILE A 102 -3.47 -3.79 -10.23
N VAL A 103 -3.20 -3.04 -11.31
CA VAL A 103 -4.23 -2.49 -12.19
C VAL A 103 -3.89 -2.72 -13.65
N GLY A 104 -4.92 -2.70 -14.51
CA GLY A 104 -4.69 -2.85 -15.94
C GLY A 104 -5.97 -2.81 -16.76
N THR A 105 -5.85 -3.28 -18.00
CA THR A 105 -6.96 -3.35 -18.96
C THR A 105 -8.02 -4.37 -18.54
N ARG A 106 -9.28 -4.08 -18.87
CA ARG A 106 -10.39 -5.04 -18.73
C ARG A 106 -10.34 -6.19 -19.76
N GLN A 107 -9.60 -5.99 -20.84
CA GLN A 107 -9.38 -6.99 -21.91
C GLN A 107 -7.94 -7.49 -21.86
N ALA A 108 -7.57 -8.08 -20.71
CA ALA A 108 -6.21 -8.55 -20.49
C ALA A 108 -5.87 -9.78 -21.36
N SER A 109 -4.66 -9.77 -21.89
CA SER A 109 -4.10 -10.93 -22.59
C SER A 109 -3.81 -12.07 -21.61
N GLU A 110 -3.92 -13.32 -22.08
CA GLU A 110 -3.59 -14.50 -21.25
C GLU A 110 -2.13 -14.48 -20.79
N ARG A 111 -1.25 -13.94 -21.63
CA ARG A 111 0.16 -13.73 -21.27
C ARG A 111 0.28 -12.81 -20.05
N CYS A 112 -0.41 -11.67 -20.06
CA CYS A 112 -0.30 -10.73 -18.95
C CYS A 112 -0.95 -11.26 -17.66
N LYS A 113 -2.07 -11.97 -17.77
CA LYS A 113 -2.68 -12.67 -16.61
C LYS A 113 -1.71 -13.68 -16.01
N SER A 114 -0.98 -14.44 -16.84
CA SER A 114 0.04 -15.38 -16.39
C SER A 114 1.21 -14.68 -15.71
N LEU A 115 1.67 -13.52 -16.23
CA LEU A 115 2.72 -12.72 -15.60
C LEU A 115 2.27 -12.19 -14.23
N VAL A 116 1.04 -11.67 -14.12
CA VAL A 116 0.47 -11.21 -12.84
C VAL A 116 0.38 -12.38 -11.85
N ARG A 117 -0.11 -13.55 -12.32
CA ARG A 117 -0.19 -14.74 -11.47
C ARG A 117 1.19 -15.15 -10.95
N GLN A 118 2.20 -15.25 -11.81
CA GLN A 118 3.55 -15.63 -11.42
C GLN A 118 4.15 -14.61 -10.45
N LEU A 119 4.04 -13.31 -10.75
CA LEU A 119 4.50 -12.24 -9.86
C LEU A 119 3.92 -12.39 -8.46
N VAL A 120 2.61 -12.63 -8.32
CA VAL A 120 1.94 -12.73 -7.01
C VAL A 120 2.35 -14.00 -6.27
N LEU A 121 2.53 -15.13 -6.98
CA LEU A 121 3.04 -16.36 -6.38
C LEU A 121 4.48 -16.19 -5.86
N ASP A 122 5.36 -15.55 -6.65
CA ASP A 122 6.73 -15.28 -6.23
C ASP A 122 6.80 -14.28 -5.07
N LEU A 123 5.92 -13.27 -5.06
CA LEU A 123 5.81 -12.31 -3.95
C LEU A 123 5.39 -13.00 -2.65
N LYS A 124 4.58 -14.06 -2.69
CA LYS A 124 4.23 -14.85 -1.50
C LYS A 124 5.46 -15.41 -0.81
N GLU A 125 6.44 -15.88 -1.58
CA GLU A 125 7.67 -16.47 -1.03
C GLU A 125 8.63 -15.40 -0.51
N MET A 126 8.64 -14.21 -1.14
CA MET A 126 9.57 -13.14 -0.81
C MET A 126 9.04 -12.18 0.26
N VAL A 127 7.74 -11.88 0.24
CA VAL A 127 7.07 -10.87 1.09
C VAL A 127 5.73 -11.44 1.57
N PRO A 128 5.72 -12.43 2.48
CA PRO A 128 4.50 -13.17 2.88
C PRO A 128 3.44 -12.32 3.59
N ASP A 129 3.77 -11.14 4.06
CA ASP A 129 2.85 -10.16 4.67
C ASP A 129 2.27 -9.14 3.67
N ILE A 130 2.50 -9.35 2.34
CA ILE A 130 1.96 -8.46 1.31
C ILE A 130 0.45 -8.63 1.13
N THR A 131 -0.25 -7.53 0.96
CA THR A 131 -1.66 -7.46 0.58
C THR A 131 -1.80 -6.98 -0.86
N ILE A 132 -2.56 -7.71 -1.68
CA ILE A 132 -2.86 -7.32 -3.05
C ILE A 132 -4.16 -6.53 -3.09
N ILE A 133 -4.12 -5.33 -3.70
CA ILE A 133 -5.27 -4.42 -3.82
C ILE A 133 -5.66 -4.28 -5.28
N SER A 134 -6.94 -4.33 -5.58
CA SER A 134 -7.47 -4.00 -6.91
C SER A 134 -8.98 -3.70 -6.87
N GLY A 135 -9.57 -3.45 -8.05
CA GLY A 135 -10.93 -2.94 -8.17
C GLY A 135 -12.00 -3.96 -8.53
N LEU A 136 -11.66 -5.25 -8.63
CA LEU A 136 -12.57 -6.34 -9.06
C LEU A 136 -13.12 -6.19 -10.49
N ALA A 137 -12.60 -5.30 -11.33
CA ALA A 137 -13.00 -5.20 -12.73
C ALA A 137 -12.60 -6.46 -13.54
N TYR A 138 -13.13 -6.60 -14.76
CA TYR A 138 -12.66 -7.63 -15.68
C TYR A 138 -11.16 -7.46 -15.96
N GLY A 139 -10.53 -8.52 -16.44
CA GLY A 139 -9.14 -8.52 -16.89
C GLY A 139 -8.12 -8.56 -15.75
N ILE A 140 -7.26 -7.56 -15.66
CA ILE A 140 -6.14 -7.55 -14.71
C ILE A 140 -6.60 -7.54 -13.24
N ASP A 141 -7.61 -6.74 -12.89
CA ASP A 141 -8.06 -6.63 -11.49
C ASP A 141 -8.46 -8.01 -10.93
N VAL A 142 -9.36 -8.71 -11.63
CA VAL A 142 -9.80 -10.04 -11.18
C VAL A 142 -8.67 -11.09 -11.25
N ALA A 143 -7.74 -10.96 -12.21
CA ALA A 143 -6.58 -11.84 -12.29
C ALA A 143 -5.66 -11.66 -11.07
N ALA A 144 -5.43 -10.43 -10.63
CA ALA A 144 -4.65 -10.12 -9.43
C ALA A 144 -5.29 -10.70 -8.16
N HIS A 145 -6.61 -10.53 -7.98
CA HIS A 145 -7.33 -11.12 -6.85
C HIS A 145 -7.27 -12.65 -6.85
N ARG A 146 -7.48 -13.29 -7.99
CA ARG A 146 -7.39 -14.76 -8.12
C ARG A 146 -5.99 -15.27 -7.80
N ALA A 147 -4.95 -14.59 -8.28
CA ALA A 147 -3.57 -14.94 -7.98
C ALA A 147 -3.27 -14.81 -6.48
N ALA A 148 -3.74 -13.75 -5.81
CA ALA A 148 -3.60 -13.57 -4.38
C ALA A 148 -4.31 -14.67 -3.58
N LEU A 149 -5.54 -15.03 -3.95
CA LEU A 149 -6.30 -16.12 -3.32
C LEU A 149 -5.61 -17.48 -3.51
N GLU A 150 -5.10 -17.76 -4.71
CA GLU A 150 -4.32 -18.96 -5.01
C GLU A 150 -3.04 -19.05 -4.16
N ALA A 151 -2.32 -17.95 -4.05
CA ALA A 151 -1.13 -17.81 -3.21
C ALA A 151 -1.44 -17.86 -1.70
N GLY A 152 -2.72 -17.77 -1.31
CA GLY A 152 -3.13 -17.65 0.08
C GLY A 152 -2.79 -16.31 0.72
N LEU A 153 -2.53 -15.28 -0.08
CA LEU A 153 -2.30 -13.89 0.34
C LEU A 153 -3.61 -13.15 0.63
N PRO A 154 -3.61 -12.17 1.55
CA PRO A 154 -4.73 -11.27 1.70
C PRO A 154 -4.92 -10.44 0.43
N THR A 155 -6.19 -10.23 0.06
CA THR A 155 -6.53 -9.34 -1.05
C THR A 155 -7.68 -8.42 -0.68
N TRP A 156 -7.54 -7.13 -1.03
CA TRP A 156 -8.55 -6.12 -0.76
C TRP A 156 -9.20 -5.67 -2.06
N ILE A 157 -10.51 -5.84 -2.08
CA ILE A 157 -11.36 -5.40 -3.18
C ILE A 157 -11.86 -4.00 -2.87
N ILE A 158 -11.61 -3.07 -3.79
CA ILE A 158 -12.14 -1.72 -3.68
C ILE A 158 -13.22 -1.57 -4.76
N PRO A 159 -14.51 -1.74 -4.46
CA PRO A 159 -15.59 -1.60 -5.44
C PRO A 159 -15.97 -0.14 -5.68
N ALA A 160 -16.70 0.12 -6.77
CA ALA A 160 -17.25 1.43 -7.11
C ALA A 160 -18.75 1.53 -6.78
N HIS A 161 -19.17 0.88 -5.68
CA HIS A 161 -20.56 0.74 -5.25
C HIS A 161 -20.61 0.40 -3.75
N GLY A 162 -21.81 0.42 -3.16
CA GLY A 162 -22.03 0.02 -1.77
C GLY A 162 -21.82 -1.49 -1.53
N LEU A 163 -21.65 -1.88 -0.25
CA LEU A 163 -21.38 -3.28 0.14
C LEU A 163 -22.62 -4.20 0.05
N ASP A 164 -23.78 -3.68 -0.30
CA ASP A 164 -25.04 -4.40 -0.46
C ASP A 164 -25.10 -5.25 -1.76
N ARG A 165 -24.13 -5.07 -2.63
CA ARG A 165 -24.05 -5.74 -3.94
C ARG A 165 -22.61 -6.06 -4.35
N ILE A 166 -22.46 -6.92 -5.37
CA ILE A 166 -21.17 -7.20 -6.02
C ILE A 166 -21.31 -6.94 -7.51
N TYR A 167 -20.42 -6.13 -8.05
CA TYR A 167 -20.31 -5.85 -9.48
C TYR A 167 -18.85 -5.97 -9.96
N PRO A 168 -18.57 -6.72 -11.04
CA PRO A 168 -19.50 -7.56 -11.80
C PRO A 168 -19.95 -8.80 -11.00
N THR A 169 -21.20 -9.23 -11.16
CA THR A 169 -21.74 -10.42 -10.46
C THR A 169 -20.97 -11.71 -10.79
N LEU A 170 -20.34 -11.76 -11.97
CA LEU A 170 -19.47 -12.87 -12.40
C LEU A 170 -18.27 -13.10 -11.47
N HIS A 171 -17.84 -12.08 -10.73
CA HIS A 171 -16.70 -12.17 -9.81
C HIS A 171 -17.12 -12.33 -8.34
N ARG A 172 -18.37 -12.75 -8.12
CA ARG A 172 -18.89 -12.94 -6.76
C ARG A 172 -18.12 -13.99 -5.96
N ASP A 173 -17.68 -15.04 -6.64
CA ASP A 173 -16.85 -16.10 -6.06
C ASP A 173 -15.55 -15.54 -5.47
N VAL A 174 -14.88 -14.68 -6.23
CA VAL A 174 -13.64 -14.00 -5.78
C VAL A 174 -13.92 -13.07 -4.60
N ALA A 175 -15.04 -12.31 -4.65
CA ALA A 175 -15.39 -11.40 -3.57
C ALA A 175 -15.69 -12.14 -2.25
N VAL A 176 -16.37 -13.28 -2.30
CA VAL A 176 -16.66 -14.09 -1.12
C VAL A 176 -15.38 -14.68 -0.53
N GLN A 177 -14.50 -15.25 -1.36
CA GLN A 177 -13.22 -15.80 -0.89
C GLN A 177 -12.30 -14.74 -0.28
N ALA A 178 -12.31 -13.51 -0.85
CA ALA A 178 -11.50 -12.41 -0.34
C ALA A 178 -11.86 -12.01 1.11
N LEU A 179 -13.11 -12.23 1.56
CA LEU A 179 -13.53 -11.94 2.94
C LEU A 179 -12.83 -12.80 4.00
N GLU A 180 -12.32 -13.96 3.63
CA GLU A 180 -11.70 -14.89 4.59
C GLU A 180 -10.34 -14.42 5.12
N LYS A 181 -9.51 -13.81 4.26
CA LYS A 181 -8.14 -13.40 4.59
C LYS A 181 -7.89 -11.90 4.40
N GLY A 182 -8.68 -11.25 3.55
CA GLY A 182 -8.64 -9.83 3.23
C GLY A 182 -10.02 -9.23 3.42
N GLY A 183 -10.55 -8.55 2.38
CA GLY A 183 -11.89 -7.97 2.49
C GLY A 183 -12.27 -7.05 1.34
N ILE A 184 -13.37 -6.38 1.56
CA ILE A 184 -13.92 -5.38 0.65
C ILE A 184 -13.99 -4.05 1.38
N LEU A 185 -13.46 -3.00 0.79
CA LEU A 185 -13.44 -1.64 1.36
C LEU A 185 -13.96 -0.63 0.34
N THR A 186 -14.93 0.19 0.74
CA THR A 186 -15.54 1.20 -0.13
C THR A 186 -15.82 2.50 0.61
N GLU A 187 -15.94 3.60 -0.11
CA GLU A 187 -16.45 4.88 0.42
C GLU A 187 -17.95 5.05 0.21
N TYR A 188 -18.60 4.14 -0.51
CA TYR A 188 -20.00 4.26 -0.90
C TYR A 188 -20.92 3.58 0.09
N ILE A 189 -21.98 4.29 0.48
CA ILE A 189 -23.07 3.76 1.32
C ILE A 189 -23.86 2.68 0.59
N SER A 190 -24.61 1.86 1.33
CA SER A 190 -25.53 0.86 0.78
C SER A 190 -26.50 1.47 -0.20
N GLY A 191 -26.91 0.72 -1.23
CA GLY A 191 -27.78 1.21 -2.29
C GLY A 191 -27.07 2.00 -3.41
N THR A 192 -25.79 2.38 -3.23
CA THR A 192 -25.05 3.07 -4.29
C THR A 192 -24.73 2.12 -5.43
N GLU A 193 -25.07 2.49 -6.67
CA GLU A 193 -24.87 1.70 -7.86
C GLU A 193 -23.49 1.93 -8.50
N ALA A 194 -23.06 0.92 -9.28
CA ALA A 194 -21.79 0.96 -10.00
C ALA A 194 -21.92 1.83 -11.27
N GLU A 195 -21.71 3.13 -11.13
CA GLU A 195 -21.75 4.09 -12.23
C GLU A 195 -20.38 4.42 -12.79
N LYS A 196 -20.33 4.91 -14.04
CA LYS A 196 -19.07 5.22 -14.73
C LYS A 196 -18.18 6.19 -13.94
N LEU A 197 -18.77 7.21 -13.32
CA LEU A 197 -18.04 8.20 -12.53
C LEU A 197 -17.45 7.59 -11.25
N HIS A 198 -18.19 6.68 -10.61
CA HIS A 198 -17.72 5.98 -9.40
C HIS A 198 -16.48 5.11 -9.66
N PHE A 199 -16.37 4.47 -10.84
CA PHE A 199 -15.17 3.72 -11.20
C PHE A 199 -13.93 4.60 -11.27
N VAL A 200 -14.06 5.82 -11.81
CA VAL A 200 -12.94 6.76 -11.88
C VAL A 200 -12.60 7.31 -10.50
N ALA A 201 -13.61 7.73 -9.75
CA ALA A 201 -13.42 8.28 -8.40
C ALA A 201 -12.78 7.26 -7.45
N ARG A 202 -13.23 5.99 -7.48
CA ARG A 202 -12.72 4.89 -6.66
C ARG A 202 -11.22 4.62 -6.90
N ASN A 203 -10.71 4.82 -8.12
CA ASN A 203 -9.32 4.51 -8.44
C ASN A 203 -8.31 5.27 -7.55
N ARG A 204 -8.69 6.43 -6.99
CA ARG A 204 -7.87 7.16 -6.02
C ARG A 204 -7.65 6.36 -4.73
N ILE A 205 -8.66 5.57 -4.32
CA ILE A 205 -8.54 4.71 -3.13
C ILE A 205 -7.61 3.53 -3.43
N VAL A 206 -7.73 2.93 -4.63
CA VAL A 206 -6.81 1.86 -5.07
C VAL A 206 -5.36 2.36 -5.08
N ALA A 207 -5.11 3.55 -5.63
CA ALA A 207 -3.78 4.16 -5.66
C ALA A 207 -3.29 4.57 -4.26
N GLY A 208 -4.14 5.23 -3.47
CA GLY A 208 -3.77 5.81 -2.20
C GLY A 208 -3.52 4.82 -1.06
N LEU A 209 -4.15 3.64 -1.11
CA LEU A 209 -3.95 2.57 -0.13
C LEU A 209 -2.60 1.84 -0.28
N ALA A 210 -2.00 1.89 -1.46
CA ALA A 210 -0.82 1.09 -1.77
C ALA A 210 0.49 1.81 -1.41
N ASP A 211 1.53 1.03 -1.12
CA ASP A 211 2.92 1.49 -1.12
C ASP A 211 3.40 1.63 -2.57
N ALA A 212 2.98 0.69 -3.43
CA ALA A 212 3.33 0.64 -4.84
C ALA A 212 2.13 0.28 -5.71
N VAL A 213 2.14 0.77 -6.95
CA VAL A 213 1.12 0.45 -7.98
C VAL A 213 1.79 -0.17 -9.19
N LEU A 214 1.33 -1.35 -9.61
CA LEU A 214 1.74 -2.01 -10.84
C LEU A 214 0.68 -1.84 -11.93
N VAL A 215 1.06 -1.25 -13.06
CA VAL A 215 0.28 -1.27 -14.30
C VAL A 215 0.71 -2.47 -15.14
N ALA A 216 -0.06 -3.55 -15.09
CA ALA A 216 0.32 -4.81 -15.72
C ALA A 216 0.13 -4.78 -17.26
N GLU A 217 -0.98 -4.24 -17.74
CA GLU A 217 -1.29 -4.12 -19.16
C GLU A 217 -2.18 -2.89 -19.40
N SER A 218 -1.80 -2.02 -20.32
CA SER A 218 -2.57 -0.83 -20.67
C SER A 218 -2.27 -0.33 -22.08
N LYS A 219 -3.33 0.02 -22.82
CA LYS A 219 -3.23 0.83 -24.04
C LYS A 219 -2.92 2.28 -23.68
N GLN A 220 -2.45 3.06 -24.67
CA GLN A 220 -2.09 4.48 -24.52
C GLN A 220 -3.21 5.37 -23.92
N ARG A 221 -4.47 4.99 -24.07
CA ARG A 221 -5.65 5.67 -23.50
C ARG A 221 -6.43 4.75 -22.54
N GLY A 222 -5.72 3.87 -21.84
CA GLY A 222 -6.33 2.93 -20.89
C GLY A 222 -6.76 3.61 -19.59
N GLY A 223 -7.85 3.12 -18.98
CA GLY A 223 -8.36 3.61 -17.70
C GLY A 223 -7.37 3.42 -16.53
N SER A 224 -6.52 2.39 -16.58
CA SER A 224 -5.46 2.14 -15.59
C SER A 224 -4.40 3.25 -15.54
N LEU A 225 -4.22 4.04 -16.61
CA LEU A 225 -3.33 5.21 -16.63
C LEU A 225 -3.86 6.35 -15.73
N ILE A 226 -5.17 6.39 -15.48
CA ILE A 226 -5.74 7.33 -14.49
C ILE A 226 -5.27 6.95 -13.08
N THR A 227 -5.32 5.66 -12.74
CA THR A 227 -4.79 5.16 -11.47
C THR A 227 -3.28 5.39 -11.36
N ALA A 228 -2.53 5.15 -12.43
CA ALA A 228 -1.09 5.43 -12.49
C ALA A 228 -0.77 6.91 -12.24
N LYS A 229 -1.57 7.83 -12.79
CA LYS A 229 -1.42 9.26 -12.52
C LYS A 229 -1.69 9.56 -11.04
N MET A 230 -2.80 9.05 -10.49
CA MET A 230 -3.15 9.24 -9.07
C MET A 230 -2.07 8.68 -8.13
N ALA A 231 -1.49 7.52 -8.44
CA ALA A 231 -0.39 6.95 -7.68
C ALA A 231 0.79 7.93 -7.57
N ARG A 232 1.20 8.51 -8.70
CA ARG A 232 2.26 9.53 -8.72
C ARG A 232 1.89 10.82 -8.00
N ASP A 233 0.64 11.27 -8.14
CA ASP A 233 0.14 12.47 -7.45
C ASP A 233 0.09 12.27 -5.91
N TYR A 234 0.15 11.00 -5.43
CA TYR A 234 0.19 10.61 -4.02
C TYR A 234 1.58 10.09 -3.59
N ASP A 235 2.61 10.32 -4.40
CA ASP A 235 4.00 9.88 -4.15
C ASP A 235 4.11 8.36 -3.88
N ARG A 236 3.31 7.54 -4.62
CA ARG A 236 3.41 6.08 -4.60
C ARG A 236 4.34 5.60 -5.70
N ASP A 237 5.15 4.60 -5.40
CA ASP A 237 6.01 3.97 -6.40
C ASP A 237 5.17 3.36 -7.51
N LEU A 238 5.55 3.63 -8.75
CA LEU A 238 4.82 3.17 -9.93
C LEU A 238 5.67 2.25 -10.78
N PHE A 239 5.15 1.06 -11.03
CA PHE A 239 5.79 0.03 -11.84
C PHE A 239 4.95 -0.32 -13.06
N ALA A 240 5.61 -0.82 -14.10
CA ALA A 240 4.93 -1.33 -15.28
C ALA A 240 5.68 -2.51 -15.89
N PHE A 241 4.93 -3.51 -16.39
CA PHE A 241 5.52 -4.54 -17.23
C PHE A 241 5.86 -3.99 -18.61
N PRO A 242 7.03 -4.36 -19.18
CA PRO A 242 7.40 -4.00 -20.52
C PRO A 242 6.62 -4.83 -21.56
N GLY A 243 6.25 -4.21 -22.65
CA GLY A 243 5.67 -4.89 -23.81
C GLY A 243 6.54 -4.77 -25.05
N ARG A 244 6.26 -5.61 -26.06
CA ARG A 244 6.92 -5.49 -27.35
C ARG A 244 6.52 -4.17 -28.03
N PRO A 245 7.41 -3.52 -28.81
CA PRO A 245 7.11 -2.25 -29.46
C PRO A 245 5.86 -2.27 -30.36
N SER A 246 5.53 -3.42 -30.94
CA SER A 246 4.39 -3.64 -31.83
C SER A 246 3.11 -4.10 -31.11
N ASP A 247 3.13 -4.20 -29.79
CA ASP A 247 1.99 -4.70 -29.01
C ASP A 247 1.12 -3.52 -28.56
N ASP A 248 0.01 -3.33 -29.23
CA ASP A 248 -0.96 -2.26 -28.92
C ASP A 248 -1.47 -2.30 -27.50
N SER A 249 -1.61 -3.50 -26.92
CA SER A 249 -2.12 -3.68 -25.57
C SER A 249 -1.17 -3.16 -24.49
N MET A 250 0.12 -3.03 -24.79
CA MET A 250 1.20 -2.62 -23.89
C MET A 250 1.69 -1.19 -24.13
N THR A 251 1.12 -0.48 -25.11
CA THR A 251 1.59 0.87 -25.49
C THR A 251 1.53 1.87 -24.34
N GLY A 252 0.55 1.74 -23.42
CA GLY A 252 0.45 2.57 -22.23
C GLY A 252 1.53 2.26 -21.20
N CYS A 253 1.85 0.98 -20.97
CA CYS A 253 2.95 0.56 -20.09
C CYS A 253 4.29 1.06 -20.63
N ASN A 254 4.57 0.82 -21.92
CA ASN A 254 5.79 1.29 -22.59
C ASN A 254 5.92 2.82 -22.54
N MET A 255 4.81 3.55 -22.65
CA MET A 255 4.78 5.01 -22.51
C MET A 255 5.16 5.45 -21.09
N LEU A 256 4.60 4.81 -20.05
CA LEU A 256 4.94 5.13 -18.66
C LEU A 256 6.43 4.91 -18.39
N ILE A 257 7.01 3.81 -18.90
CA ILE A 257 8.43 3.48 -18.76
C ILE A 257 9.31 4.48 -19.52
N ARG A 258 9.02 4.69 -20.81
CA ARG A 258 9.76 5.62 -21.67
C ARG A 258 9.78 7.04 -21.12
N ASP A 259 8.65 7.52 -20.59
CA ASP A 259 8.50 8.85 -20.04
C ASP A 259 9.02 8.93 -18.58
N GLN A 260 9.68 7.88 -18.07
CA GLN A 260 10.23 7.78 -16.71
C GLN A 260 9.17 8.04 -15.63
N LYS A 261 7.93 7.66 -15.90
CA LYS A 261 6.81 7.77 -14.96
C LYS A 261 6.60 6.50 -14.14
N ALA A 262 7.03 5.36 -14.66
CA ALA A 262 7.02 4.07 -14.00
C ALA A 262 8.36 3.37 -14.17
N GLN A 263 8.82 2.68 -13.13
CA GLN A 263 9.95 1.79 -13.21
C GLN A 263 9.54 0.50 -13.92
N LEU A 264 10.38 0.01 -14.83
CA LEU A 264 10.22 -1.28 -15.48
C LEU A 264 10.49 -2.39 -14.47
N ILE A 265 9.60 -3.37 -14.40
CA ILE A 265 9.84 -4.65 -13.71
C ILE A 265 9.46 -5.81 -14.64
N GLU A 266 10.18 -6.91 -14.55
CA GLU A 266 9.89 -8.14 -15.30
C GLU A 266 9.39 -9.27 -14.38
N ASN A 267 9.69 -9.19 -13.08
CA ASN A 267 9.41 -10.22 -12.08
C ASN A 267 9.26 -9.62 -10.66
N ALA A 268 8.98 -10.49 -9.68
CA ALA A 268 8.78 -10.09 -8.29
C ALA A 268 10.08 -9.56 -7.64
N ARG A 269 11.24 -10.12 -8.00
CA ARG A 269 12.54 -9.70 -7.44
C ARG A 269 12.85 -8.24 -7.80
N ASP A 270 12.53 -7.81 -9.03
CA ASP A 270 12.74 -6.42 -9.44
C ASP A 270 11.92 -5.47 -8.57
N LEU A 271 10.65 -5.82 -8.30
CA LEU A 271 9.77 -5.03 -7.44
C LEU A 271 10.29 -5.01 -5.99
N VAL A 272 10.62 -6.17 -5.43
CA VAL A 272 11.13 -6.29 -4.05
C VAL A 272 12.41 -5.48 -3.86
N ASN A 273 13.33 -5.56 -4.82
CA ASN A 273 14.58 -4.79 -4.80
C ASN A 273 14.33 -3.28 -4.90
N ALA A 274 13.44 -2.84 -5.80
CA ALA A 274 13.11 -1.44 -5.99
C ALA A 274 12.45 -0.83 -4.75
N MET A 275 11.54 -1.58 -4.12
CA MET A 275 10.84 -1.18 -2.90
C MET A 275 11.66 -1.36 -1.63
N GLN A 276 12.83 -1.98 -1.73
CA GLN A 276 13.64 -2.39 -0.56
C GLN A 276 12.83 -3.22 0.45
N TRP A 277 11.89 -4.01 -0.06
CA TRP A 277 11.17 -4.99 0.73
C TRP A 277 12.06 -6.20 0.88
N ASP A 278 12.85 -6.24 1.93
CA ASP A 278 13.71 -7.39 2.18
C ASP A 278 12.84 -8.66 2.16
N PRO A 279 13.27 -9.71 1.40
CA PRO A 279 12.65 -11.00 1.57
C PRO A 279 12.75 -11.33 3.06
N VAL A 280 11.68 -11.89 3.62
CA VAL A 280 11.67 -12.33 5.02
C VAL A 280 13.01 -12.98 5.29
N SER A 281 13.87 -12.31 6.03
CA SER A 281 15.01 -12.94 6.62
C SER A 281 14.45 -14.13 7.38
N GLN A 282 14.80 -15.35 6.97
CA GLN A 282 14.55 -16.52 7.80
C GLN A 282 14.93 -16.12 9.21
N PRO A 283 14.17 -16.52 10.25
CA PRO A 283 14.47 -16.13 11.61
C PRO A 283 15.98 -16.28 11.78
N MET A 284 16.65 -15.17 12.04
CA MET A 284 18.09 -15.14 12.16
C MET A 284 18.47 -16.33 13.05
N GLN A 285 18.93 -17.41 12.43
CA GLN A 285 19.81 -18.29 13.18
C GLN A 285 20.88 -17.33 13.66
N THR A 286 20.94 -17.10 14.95
CA THR A 286 22.05 -16.45 15.58
C THR A 286 23.29 -17.20 15.12
N SER A 287 23.83 -16.80 13.97
CA SER A 287 25.13 -17.25 13.55
C SER A 287 26.04 -16.78 14.65
N ILE A 288 26.59 -17.73 15.38
CA ILE A 288 27.64 -17.46 16.36
C ILE A 288 28.73 -16.76 15.54
N PHE A 289 28.75 -15.42 15.64
CA PHE A 289 29.78 -14.62 14.98
C PHE A 289 31.11 -15.05 15.56
N THR A 290 31.85 -15.84 14.79
CA THR A 290 33.22 -16.23 15.16
C THR A 290 34.08 -15.04 14.81
N MET A 291 34.61 -14.36 15.82
CA MET A 291 35.56 -13.26 15.59
C MET A 291 36.76 -13.81 14.82
N PRO A 292 37.23 -13.12 13.76
CA PRO A 292 38.46 -13.51 13.09
C PRO A 292 39.64 -13.52 14.10
N GLU A 293 40.57 -14.50 13.97
CA GLU A 293 41.68 -14.65 14.90
C GLU A 293 42.73 -13.53 14.78
N ASP A 294 42.72 -12.75 13.70
CA ASP A 294 43.72 -11.72 13.38
C ASP A 294 43.23 -10.27 13.51
N ILE A 295 42.40 -9.96 14.50
CA ILE A 295 41.93 -8.58 14.73
C ILE A 295 42.59 -7.93 15.95
N THR A 296 42.86 -6.62 15.87
CA THR A 296 43.39 -5.84 17.00
C THR A 296 42.36 -5.61 18.08
N ALA A 297 42.80 -5.27 19.28
CA ALA A 297 41.90 -4.92 20.39
C ALA A 297 40.99 -3.71 20.06
N GLU A 298 41.50 -2.78 19.28
CA GLU A 298 40.79 -1.59 18.80
C GLU A 298 39.71 -1.95 17.77
N GLN A 299 40.01 -2.83 16.83
CA GLN A 299 39.04 -3.35 15.86
C GLN A 299 37.96 -4.18 16.53
N LYS A 300 38.32 -4.94 17.57
CA LYS A 300 37.37 -5.69 18.36
C LYS A 300 36.32 -4.77 19.03
N LYS A 301 36.77 -3.65 19.60
CA LYS A 301 35.88 -2.66 20.21
C LYS A 301 34.90 -2.03 19.20
N ILE A 302 35.36 -1.78 17.97
CA ILE A 302 34.49 -1.29 16.87
C ILE A 302 33.43 -2.33 16.53
N LEU A 303 33.80 -3.62 16.43
CA LEU A 303 32.86 -4.71 16.12
C LEU A 303 31.83 -4.89 17.25
N GLU A 304 32.24 -4.80 18.52
CA GLU A 304 31.31 -4.85 19.67
C GLU A 304 30.27 -3.74 19.60
N LEU A 305 30.68 -2.51 19.31
CA LEU A 305 29.74 -1.37 19.13
C LEU A 305 28.79 -1.61 17.95
N LEU A 306 29.30 -2.09 16.82
CA LEU A 306 28.46 -2.36 15.64
C LEU A 306 27.48 -3.52 15.85
N GLN A 307 27.81 -4.47 16.76
CA GLN A 307 26.96 -5.60 17.09
C GLN A 307 25.72 -5.20 17.90
N GLU A 308 25.80 -4.08 18.65
CA GLU A 308 24.69 -3.53 19.44
C GLU A 308 23.69 -2.76 18.59
N SER A 309 23.96 -2.51 17.29
CA SER A 309 23.11 -1.70 16.42
C SER A 309 22.73 -2.46 15.14
N GLU A 310 21.44 -2.78 15.00
CA GLU A 310 20.90 -3.45 13.81
C GLU A 310 20.95 -2.57 12.55
N ASP A 311 20.82 -1.24 12.71
CA ASP A 311 20.79 -0.26 11.62
C ASP A 311 22.18 0.23 11.20
N GLY A 312 23.23 -0.18 11.94
CA GLY A 312 24.60 0.29 11.77
C GLY A 312 24.87 1.62 12.49
N ILE A 313 26.15 2.01 12.53
CA ILE A 313 26.62 3.19 13.25
C ILE A 313 27.39 4.11 12.31
N HIS A 314 27.10 5.41 12.38
CA HIS A 314 27.85 6.43 11.63
C HIS A 314 29.27 6.56 12.17
N VAL A 315 30.26 6.67 11.28
CA VAL A 315 31.69 6.74 11.63
C VAL A 315 32.00 7.78 12.72
N ASN A 316 31.34 8.93 12.71
CA ASN A 316 31.55 9.97 13.73
C ASN A 316 31.16 9.51 15.15
N LEU A 317 30.11 8.68 15.27
CA LEU A 317 29.72 8.09 16.56
C LEU A 317 30.77 7.07 17.01
N LEU A 318 31.29 6.24 16.11
CA LEU A 318 32.39 5.32 16.43
C LEU A 318 33.64 6.06 16.89
N VAL A 319 33.95 7.20 16.29
CA VAL A 319 35.05 8.09 16.73
C VAL A 319 34.81 8.60 18.16
N MET A 320 33.59 9.02 18.47
CA MET A 320 33.23 9.49 19.80
C MET A 320 33.30 8.37 20.86
N GLU A 321 32.74 7.22 20.57
CA GLU A 321 32.67 6.08 21.50
C GLU A 321 34.05 5.41 21.69
N THR A 322 34.88 5.38 20.68
CA THR A 322 36.24 4.84 20.78
C THR A 322 37.24 5.84 21.31
N GLN A 323 36.92 7.15 21.34
CA GLN A 323 37.80 8.27 21.70
C GLN A 323 39.13 8.29 20.91
N ARG A 324 39.11 7.87 19.63
CA ARG A 324 40.26 7.79 18.76
C ARG A 324 40.17 8.76 17.59
N PRO A 325 41.29 9.15 16.98
CA PRO A 325 41.28 10.00 15.79
C PRO A 325 40.48 9.38 14.64
N TYR A 326 39.74 10.21 13.90
CA TYR A 326 38.95 9.78 12.73
C TYR A 326 39.77 8.93 11.74
N SER A 327 41.03 9.32 11.46
CA SER A 327 41.91 8.62 10.53
C SER A 327 42.20 7.17 10.94
N GLU A 328 42.32 6.91 12.24
CA GLU A 328 42.59 5.58 12.77
C GLU A 328 41.33 4.70 12.71
N VAL A 329 40.18 5.26 13.18
CA VAL A 329 38.89 4.55 13.13
C VAL A 329 38.49 4.23 11.68
N ALA A 330 38.70 5.18 10.75
CA ALA A 330 38.43 4.96 9.32
C ALA A 330 39.34 3.90 8.69
N ALA A 331 40.63 3.84 9.08
CA ALA A 331 41.55 2.79 8.64
C ALA A 331 41.13 1.40 9.15
N ASP A 332 40.74 1.30 10.43
CA ASP A 332 40.22 0.06 11.00
C ASP A 332 38.95 -0.42 10.33
N LEU A 333 37.99 0.49 10.09
CA LEU A 333 36.75 0.18 9.38
C LEU A 333 37.04 -0.30 7.94
N MET A 334 37.98 0.31 7.25
CA MET A 334 38.40 -0.14 5.92
C MET A 334 39.02 -1.53 5.95
N MET A 335 39.86 -1.83 6.92
CA MET A 335 40.40 -3.17 7.09
C MET A 335 39.32 -4.20 7.39
N LEU A 336 38.39 -3.89 8.28
CA LEU A 336 37.25 -4.75 8.63
C LEU A 336 36.30 -4.98 7.43
N ASP A 337 36.10 -3.96 6.58
CA ASP A 337 35.32 -4.10 5.33
C ASP A 337 36.06 -5.00 4.31
N MET A 338 37.39 -4.85 4.17
CA MET A 338 38.21 -5.74 3.34
C MET A 338 38.24 -7.19 3.86
N MET A 339 38.25 -7.39 5.17
CA MET A 339 38.13 -8.72 5.82
C MET A 339 36.71 -9.30 5.70
N GLY A 340 35.73 -8.50 5.24
CA GLY A 340 34.37 -8.92 5.03
C GLY A 340 33.54 -9.02 6.32
N THR A 341 33.98 -8.49 7.44
CA THR A 341 33.30 -8.51 8.73
C THR A 341 32.32 -7.33 8.90
N VAL A 342 32.60 -6.21 8.23
CA VAL A 342 31.82 -4.99 8.25
C VAL A 342 31.44 -4.63 6.82
N LYS A 343 30.34 -3.90 6.64
CA LYS A 343 29.88 -3.37 5.35
C LYS A 343 29.72 -1.87 5.45
N SER A 344 30.36 -1.13 4.53
CA SER A 344 30.15 0.31 4.35
C SER A 344 28.81 0.57 3.66
N MET A 345 28.03 1.52 4.19
CA MET A 345 26.74 1.97 3.70
C MET A 345 26.81 3.44 3.25
N PRO A 346 25.92 3.90 2.36
CA PRO A 346 25.84 5.32 2.01
C PRO A 346 25.73 6.22 3.24
N GLY A 347 26.33 7.41 3.19
CA GLY A 347 26.27 8.38 4.29
C GLY A 347 27.30 8.15 5.42
N GLY A 348 28.29 7.28 5.22
CA GLY A 348 29.34 7.04 6.24
C GLY A 348 28.88 6.19 7.41
N VAL A 349 27.85 5.37 7.20
CA VAL A 349 27.35 4.38 8.16
C VAL A 349 28.01 3.03 7.89
N TYR A 350 28.37 2.31 8.97
CA TYR A 350 28.94 0.97 8.93
C TYR A 350 28.07 0.01 9.74
N ARG A 351 27.90 -1.20 9.25
CA ARG A 351 27.18 -2.27 9.96
C ARG A 351 27.94 -3.60 9.87
N MET A 352 27.61 -4.50 10.79
CA MET A 352 28.10 -5.89 10.71
C MET A 352 27.66 -6.53 9.41
N LYS A 353 28.57 -7.26 8.73
CA LYS A 353 28.20 -8.10 7.58
C LYS A 353 27.68 -9.42 8.10
N VAL A 354 26.41 -9.68 7.92
CA VAL A 354 25.82 -11.00 8.17
C VAL A 354 26.16 -11.87 6.97
N GLU A 355 26.92 -12.96 7.17
CA GLU A 355 27.13 -13.97 6.12
C GLU A 355 25.77 -14.62 5.79
N SER A 356 25.43 -14.60 4.49
CA SER A 356 24.22 -15.22 3.92
C SER A 356 24.42 -16.73 3.75
#